data_d14c5c2b4a76fc7eed32af7f71f96902
#
_entry.id   d14c5c2b4a76fc7eed32af7f71f96902
#
_cell.length_a   1.000
_cell.length_b   1.000
_cell.length_c   1.000
_cell.angle_alpha   90.00
_cell.angle_beta   90.00
_cell.angle_gamma   90.00
#
_symmetry.space_group_name_H-M   'P 1'
#
loop_
_entity.id
_entity.type
_entity.pdbx_description
1 polymer ?
#
loop_
_entity_poly.entity_id
_entity_poly.type
_entity_poly.pdbx_seq_one_letter_code
_entity_poly.pdbx_strand_id
1 'polypeptide(L)'
;MIELSVDTRAIERRLNSIASSQLPFATALGINDVAGQIRDAEQSGLERDLDRPAPFTKRGMFVARASKRRPVGVVGFKKVQSHYLALQASGGTRRAKRKAVVVPVGARLNKYGNMPRGALKRQLAKPNVFSGKVKGVAGVWQRPDRGRRRDGTRGTKRAKGLKLLAVYKSAVKYSPRLKFETRAKVLASREIGPAIAKHLAYAVKTAR
;
A
#
# COMPACT_ATOMS: atom_id res chain seq x y z
N MET A 1 -52.54 -13.01 50.36
CA MET A 1 -51.23 -12.41 50.02
C MET A 1 -50.47 -13.49 49.24
N ILE A 2 -50.10 -13.24 47.97
CA ILE A 2 -49.35 -14.21 47.18
C ILE A 2 -47.91 -13.68 47.14
N GLU A 3 -46.97 -14.45 47.65
CA GLU A 3 -45.54 -14.13 47.66
C GLU A 3 -44.89 -14.80 46.45
N LEU A 4 -44.33 -14.01 45.50
CA LEU A 4 -43.62 -14.49 44.33
C LEU A 4 -42.12 -14.29 44.54
N SER A 5 -41.37 -15.38 44.67
CA SER A 5 -39.90 -15.36 44.69
C SER A 5 -39.38 -15.95 43.41
N VAL A 6 -38.39 -15.29 42.82
CA VAL A 6 -37.72 -15.73 41.57
C VAL A 6 -36.28 -16.09 41.91
N ASP A 7 -35.86 -17.33 41.62
CA ASP A 7 -34.46 -17.72 41.73
C ASP A 7 -33.66 -17.22 40.50
N THR A 8 -32.88 -16.17 40.71
CA THR A 8 -32.06 -15.54 39.66
C THR A 8 -30.69 -16.21 39.46
N ARG A 9 -30.28 -17.14 40.31
CA ARG A 9 -28.93 -17.76 40.29
C ARG A 9 -28.58 -18.45 39.01
N ALA A 10 -29.52 -19.09 38.32
CA ALA A 10 -29.31 -19.74 37.04
C ALA A 10 -29.10 -18.71 35.91
N ILE A 11 -29.85 -17.61 35.96
CA ILE A 11 -29.74 -16.50 35.01
C ILE A 11 -28.39 -15.79 35.18
N GLU A 12 -28.01 -15.50 36.44
CA GLU A 12 -26.72 -14.86 36.77
C GLU A 12 -25.52 -15.70 36.31
N ARG A 13 -25.54 -17.02 36.56
CA ARG A 13 -24.49 -17.93 36.05
C ARG A 13 -24.38 -17.90 34.53
N ARG A 14 -25.49 -17.88 33.83
CA ARG A 14 -25.53 -17.85 32.37
C ARG A 14 -25.03 -16.50 31.83
N LEU A 15 -25.42 -15.39 32.44
CA LEU A 15 -24.92 -14.06 32.10
C LEU A 15 -23.40 -13.93 32.34
N ASN A 16 -22.91 -14.44 33.46
CA ASN A 16 -21.49 -14.46 33.79
C ASN A 16 -20.68 -15.32 32.81
N SER A 17 -21.20 -16.46 32.37
CA SER A 17 -20.59 -17.30 31.35
C SER A 17 -20.55 -16.59 30.01
N ILE A 18 -21.61 -15.90 29.60
CA ILE A 18 -21.63 -15.09 28.35
C ILE A 18 -20.61 -13.95 28.46
N ALA A 19 -20.59 -13.21 29.54
CA ALA A 19 -19.69 -12.09 29.74
C ALA A 19 -18.21 -12.51 29.77
N SER A 20 -17.88 -13.61 30.43
CA SER A 20 -16.48 -14.04 30.60
C SER A 20 -15.91 -14.86 29.44
N SER A 21 -16.74 -15.59 28.71
CA SER A 21 -16.25 -16.49 27.67
C SER A 21 -16.76 -16.17 26.26
N GLN A 22 -18.05 -15.93 26.09
CA GLN A 22 -18.66 -15.75 24.78
C GLN A 22 -18.43 -14.36 24.20
N LEU A 23 -18.55 -13.30 25.01
CA LEU A 23 -18.34 -11.94 24.56
C LEU A 23 -16.90 -11.68 24.09
N PRO A 24 -15.82 -12.06 24.82
CA PRO A 24 -14.47 -11.92 24.30
C PRO A 24 -14.19 -12.72 23.03
N PHE A 25 -14.80 -13.90 22.90
CA PHE A 25 -14.69 -14.71 21.69
C PHE A 25 -15.39 -14.05 20.49
N ALA A 26 -16.64 -13.63 20.66
CA ALA A 26 -17.42 -12.94 19.64
C ALA A 26 -16.75 -11.63 19.20
N THR A 27 -16.20 -10.87 20.15
CA THR A 27 -15.44 -9.65 19.90
C THR A 27 -14.23 -9.93 19.02
N ALA A 28 -13.45 -10.96 19.35
CA ALA A 28 -12.28 -11.32 18.54
C ALA A 28 -12.66 -11.72 17.10
N LEU A 29 -13.75 -12.48 16.94
CA LEU A 29 -14.25 -12.86 15.61
C LEU A 29 -14.77 -11.64 14.82
N GLY A 30 -15.56 -10.77 15.45
CA GLY A 30 -16.07 -9.55 14.83
C GLY A 30 -14.94 -8.63 14.36
N ILE A 31 -13.91 -8.42 15.20
CA ILE A 31 -12.71 -7.66 14.81
C ILE A 31 -12.01 -8.30 13.62
N ASN A 32 -11.88 -9.62 13.59
CA ASN A 32 -11.22 -10.33 12.49
C ASN A 32 -12.00 -10.25 11.18
N ASP A 33 -13.32 -10.32 11.22
CA ASP A 33 -14.18 -10.13 10.05
C ASP A 33 -14.01 -8.72 9.47
N VAL A 34 -14.10 -7.70 10.33
CA VAL A 34 -13.93 -6.30 9.90
C VAL A 34 -12.51 -6.03 9.40
N ALA A 35 -11.49 -6.60 10.03
CA ALA A 35 -10.11 -6.50 9.57
C ALA A 35 -9.93 -7.14 8.18
N GLY A 36 -10.61 -8.24 7.90
CA GLY A 36 -10.68 -8.86 6.57
C GLY A 36 -11.32 -7.94 5.53
N GLN A 37 -12.48 -7.37 5.85
CA GLN A 37 -13.18 -6.42 4.98
C GLN A 37 -12.35 -5.17 4.70
N ILE A 38 -11.68 -4.60 5.72
CA ILE A 38 -10.77 -3.47 5.56
C ILE A 38 -9.64 -3.84 4.60
N ARG A 39 -9.00 -5.00 4.78
CA ARG A 39 -7.94 -5.47 3.88
C ARG A 39 -8.41 -5.51 2.44
N ASP A 40 -9.58 -6.09 2.18
CA ASP A 40 -10.10 -6.28 0.81
C ASP A 40 -10.51 -4.94 0.18
N ALA A 41 -11.15 -4.06 0.96
CA ALA A 41 -11.49 -2.71 0.55
C ALA A 41 -10.24 -1.87 0.24
N GLU A 42 -9.18 -2.00 1.05
CA GLU A 42 -7.93 -1.28 0.82
C GLU A 42 -7.12 -1.86 -0.34
N GLN A 43 -7.16 -3.16 -0.57
CA GLN A 43 -6.53 -3.78 -1.73
C GLN A 43 -7.15 -3.26 -3.04
N SER A 44 -8.49 -3.15 -3.09
CA SER A 44 -9.20 -2.51 -4.20
C SER A 44 -8.92 -1.00 -4.27
N GLY A 45 -8.78 -0.36 -3.10
CA GLY A 45 -8.43 1.06 -2.99
C GLY A 45 -7.06 1.39 -3.57
N LEU A 46 -6.07 0.50 -3.45
CA LEU A 46 -4.75 0.68 -4.06
C LEU A 46 -4.83 0.87 -5.59
N GLU A 47 -5.74 0.17 -6.25
CA GLU A 47 -5.89 0.26 -7.71
C GLU A 47 -6.53 1.59 -8.16
N ARG A 48 -7.39 2.16 -7.31
CA ARG A 48 -8.02 3.46 -7.57
C ARG A 48 -7.10 4.64 -7.27
N ASP A 49 -6.33 4.53 -6.18
CA ASP A 49 -5.55 5.64 -5.64
C ASP A 49 -4.16 5.73 -6.29
N LEU A 50 -3.62 4.62 -6.81
CA LEU A 50 -2.28 4.54 -7.39
C LEU A 50 -2.35 4.16 -8.88
N ASP A 51 -1.53 4.81 -9.70
CA ASP A 51 -1.39 4.42 -11.11
C ASP A 51 -0.66 3.08 -11.22
N ARG A 52 -1.38 2.06 -11.68
CA ARG A 52 -0.86 0.72 -11.99
C ARG A 52 0.03 0.12 -10.89
N PRO A 53 -0.49 -0.08 -9.65
CA PRO A 53 0.31 -0.61 -8.57
C PRO A 53 0.86 -2.01 -8.89
N ALA A 54 2.15 -2.21 -8.65
CA ALA A 54 2.80 -3.50 -8.90
C ALA A 54 2.23 -4.61 -8.01
N PRO A 55 2.22 -5.90 -8.45
CA PRO A 55 1.77 -7.03 -7.63
C PRO A 55 2.46 -7.13 -6.29
N PHE A 56 3.73 -6.74 -6.22
CA PHE A 56 4.49 -6.65 -4.97
C PHE A 56 3.87 -5.66 -3.98
N THR A 57 3.35 -4.52 -4.47
CA THR A 57 2.66 -3.52 -3.63
C THR A 57 1.34 -4.08 -3.11
N LYS A 58 0.53 -4.70 -3.97
CA LYS A 58 -0.77 -5.29 -3.61
C LYS A 58 -0.64 -6.39 -2.55
N ARG A 59 0.35 -7.28 -2.70
CA ARG A 59 0.64 -8.38 -1.75
C ARG A 59 1.33 -7.93 -0.47
N GLY A 60 1.61 -6.63 -0.35
CA GLY A 60 2.25 -6.05 0.82
C GLY A 60 1.34 -5.86 2.02
N MET A 61 0.02 -5.98 1.86
CA MET A 61 -0.91 -5.87 2.98
C MET A 61 -0.87 -7.11 3.88
N PHE A 62 -1.10 -6.89 5.17
CA PHE A 62 -1.24 -7.95 6.16
C PHE A 62 -2.37 -7.64 7.15
N VAL A 63 -2.88 -8.69 7.76
CA VAL A 63 -3.81 -8.63 8.89
C VAL A 63 -3.19 -9.42 10.04
N ALA A 64 -2.98 -8.75 11.19
CA ALA A 64 -2.72 -9.43 12.44
C ALA A 64 -4.06 -9.61 13.16
N ARG A 65 -4.41 -10.87 13.42
CA ARG A 65 -5.73 -11.22 13.95
C ARG A 65 -5.84 -10.94 15.45
N ALA A 66 -7.02 -10.50 15.85
CA ALA A 66 -7.42 -10.44 17.22
C ALA A 66 -7.58 -11.86 17.81
N SER A 67 -7.36 -11.99 19.10
CA SER A 67 -7.62 -13.22 19.85
C SER A 67 -8.47 -12.91 21.07
N LYS A 68 -9.05 -13.96 21.68
CA LYS A 68 -9.84 -13.85 22.92
C LYS A 68 -9.10 -13.11 24.04
N ARG A 69 -7.79 -13.35 24.19
CA ARG A 69 -6.95 -12.70 25.21
C ARG A 69 -6.50 -11.29 24.81
N ARG A 70 -6.39 -11.03 23.50
CA ARG A 70 -5.99 -9.75 22.95
C ARG A 70 -6.95 -9.34 21.85
N PRO A 71 -8.04 -8.63 22.16
CA PRO A 71 -9.06 -8.23 21.19
C PRO A 71 -8.62 -7.01 20.35
N VAL A 72 -7.46 -7.13 19.71
CA VAL A 72 -6.87 -6.08 18.86
C VAL A 72 -6.50 -6.69 17.51
N GLY A 73 -7.17 -6.24 16.46
CA GLY A 73 -6.82 -6.54 15.08
C GLY A 73 -5.97 -5.41 14.49
N VAL A 74 -5.00 -5.75 13.64
CA VAL A 74 -4.19 -4.75 12.93
C VAL A 74 -4.21 -5.03 11.44
N VAL A 75 -4.54 -4.02 10.65
CA VAL A 75 -4.45 -4.05 9.19
C VAL A 75 -3.40 -3.05 8.75
N GLY A 76 -2.50 -3.44 7.87
CA GLY A 76 -1.44 -2.55 7.44
C GLY A 76 -0.61 -3.10 6.31
N PHE A 77 0.48 -2.39 6.00
CA PHE A 77 1.48 -2.81 5.03
C PHE A 77 2.72 -3.35 5.70
N LYS A 78 3.30 -4.40 5.15
CA LYS A 78 4.60 -4.93 5.56
C LYS A 78 5.66 -3.82 5.49
N LYS A 79 6.69 -3.91 6.30
CA LYS A 79 7.73 -2.88 6.48
C LYS A 79 8.28 -2.30 5.18
N VAL A 80 8.55 -3.14 4.18
CA VAL A 80 9.10 -2.70 2.89
C VAL A 80 8.10 -1.85 2.12
N GLN A 81 6.82 -2.27 2.04
CA GLN A 81 5.77 -1.54 1.35
C GLN A 81 5.40 -0.26 2.08
N SER A 82 5.26 -0.32 3.40
CA SER A 82 4.97 0.83 4.26
C SER A 82 5.98 1.97 4.03
N HIS A 83 7.28 1.64 3.91
CA HIS A 83 8.32 2.64 3.74
C HIS A 83 8.14 3.56 2.53
N TYR A 84 7.69 3.04 1.38
CA TYR A 84 7.46 3.88 0.20
C TYR A 84 6.00 4.35 0.06
N LEU A 85 5.03 3.64 0.65
CA LEU A 85 3.63 4.05 0.62
C LEU A 85 3.31 5.15 1.63
N ALA A 86 4.08 5.30 2.69
CA ALA A 86 3.87 6.35 3.70
C ALA A 86 3.77 7.74 3.06
N LEU A 87 4.64 8.06 2.10
CA LEU A 87 4.59 9.34 1.39
C LEU A 87 3.37 9.48 0.47
N GLN A 88 2.77 8.37 0.03
CA GLN A 88 1.53 8.39 -0.74
C GLN A 88 0.30 8.55 0.18
N ALA A 89 0.40 8.15 1.44
CA ALA A 89 -0.67 8.29 2.43
C ALA A 89 -0.67 9.66 3.10
N SER A 90 0.48 10.12 3.61
CA SER A 90 0.59 11.37 4.37
C SER A 90 1.15 12.54 3.56
N GLY A 91 1.63 12.31 2.35
CA GLY A 91 2.38 13.31 1.60
C GLY A 91 3.79 13.52 2.17
N GLY A 92 4.43 14.60 1.74
CA GLY A 92 5.73 14.98 2.26
C GLY A 92 6.82 15.01 1.21
N THR A 93 8.06 15.16 1.64
CA THR A 93 9.21 15.33 0.76
C THR A 93 10.20 14.19 0.91
N ARG A 94 10.42 13.46 -0.16
CA ARG A 94 11.48 12.46 -0.26
C ARG A 94 12.78 13.17 -0.62
N ARG A 95 13.72 13.21 0.30
CA ARG A 95 15.08 13.68 0.05
C ARG A 95 15.99 12.56 -0.45
N ALA A 96 16.99 12.90 -1.20
CA ALA A 96 17.99 11.95 -1.65
C ALA A 96 18.76 11.37 -0.46
N LYS A 97 18.82 10.04 -0.34
CA LYS A 97 19.64 9.36 0.70
C LYS A 97 21.14 9.38 0.36
N ARG A 98 21.48 9.60 -0.91
CA ARG A 98 22.86 9.72 -1.40
C ARG A 98 22.95 10.99 -2.28
N LYS A 99 23.44 10.86 -3.51
CA LYS A 99 23.68 12.00 -4.41
C LYS A 99 22.41 12.64 -4.95
N ALA A 100 21.43 11.83 -5.37
CA ALA A 100 20.17 12.34 -5.96
C ALA A 100 19.04 11.31 -5.92
N VAL A 101 17.80 11.82 -6.03
CA VAL A 101 16.63 11.02 -6.41
C VAL A 101 16.58 11.00 -7.93
N VAL A 102 16.57 9.80 -8.51
CA VAL A 102 16.48 9.62 -9.97
C VAL A 102 15.01 9.56 -10.36
N VAL A 103 14.58 10.49 -11.19
CA VAL A 103 13.20 10.57 -11.70
C VAL A 103 13.24 10.26 -13.20
N PRO A 104 12.63 9.16 -13.69
CA PRO A 104 12.57 8.84 -15.10
C PRO A 104 11.71 9.86 -15.85
N VAL A 105 12.15 10.27 -17.03
CA VAL A 105 11.44 11.20 -17.94
C VAL A 105 11.20 10.51 -19.30
N GLY A 106 12.28 10.21 -20.03
CA GLY A 106 12.23 9.55 -21.32
C GLY A 106 12.79 8.13 -21.31
N ALA A 107 13.10 7.57 -20.14
CA ALA A 107 13.54 6.19 -20.02
C ALA A 107 12.37 5.21 -20.20
N ARG A 108 12.67 4.01 -20.72
CA ARG A 108 11.67 2.93 -20.85
C ARG A 108 11.25 2.46 -19.46
N LEU A 109 9.96 2.47 -19.23
CA LEU A 109 9.33 1.97 -18.00
C LEU A 109 8.69 0.59 -18.26
N ASN A 110 8.49 -0.17 -17.20
CA ASN A 110 7.71 -1.41 -17.26
C ASN A 110 6.20 -1.10 -17.28
N LYS A 111 5.36 -2.13 -17.38
CA LYS A 111 3.89 -1.99 -17.43
C LYS A 111 3.29 -1.31 -16.19
N TYR A 112 4.04 -1.23 -15.10
CA TYR A 112 3.63 -0.57 -13.85
C TYR A 112 4.18 0.86 -13.71
N GLY A 113 4.74 1.43 -14.77
CA GLY A 113 5.32 2.78 -14.72
C GLY A 113 6.66 2.87 -13.97
N ASN A 114 7.27 1.75 -13.60
CA ASN A 114 8.54 1.73 -12.88
C ASN A 114 9.73 1.49 -13.81
N MET A 115 10.86 2.12 -13.49
CA MET A 115 12.13 1.81 -14.14
C MET A 115 12.59 0.41 -13.74
N PRO A 116 12.88 -0.51 -14.68
CA PRO A 116 13.39 -1.84 -14.36
C PRO A 116 14.71 -1.77 -13.58
N ARG A 117 14.90 -2.74 -12.67
CA ARG A 117 16.15 -2.81 -11.88
C ARG A 117 17.38 -2.84 -12.81
N GLY A 118 18.37 -2.02 -12.52
CA GLY A 118 19.59 -1.91 -13.29
C GLY A 118 19.43 -1.19 -14.66
N ALA A 119 18.24 -0.71 -15.02
CA ALA A 119 18.00 -0.03 -16.30
C ALA A 119 18.91 1.18 -16.48
N LEU A 120 19.10 1.99 -15.43
CA LEU A 120 19.97 3.15 -15.48
C LEU A 120 21.43 2.77 -15.76
N LYS A 121 21.95 1.73 -15.07
CA LYS A 121 23.30 1.21 -15.28
C LYS A 121 23.48 0.71 -16.74
N ARG A 122 22.50 -0.03 -17.26
CA ARG A 122 22.52 -0.50 -18.65
C ARG A 122 22.45 0.65 -19.66
N GLN A 123 21.72 1.71 -19.36
CA GLN A 123 21.69 2.89 -20.25
C GLN A 123 23.05 3.63 -20.23
N LEU A 124 23.63 3.84 -19.04
CA LEU A 124 24.93 4.51 -18.90
C LEU A 124 26.11 3.74 -19.52
N ALA A 125 25.98 2.42 -19.68
CA ALA A 125 26.97 1.61 -20.39
C ALA A 125 26.97 1.81 -21.90
N LYS A 126 25.98 2.50 -22.49
CA LYS A 126 25.92 2.78 -23.91
C LYS A 126 26.79 3.99 -24.29
N PRO A 127 27.55 3.95 -25.38
CA PRO A 127 28.49 5.02 -25.75
C PRO A 127 27.82 6.36 -26.08
N ASN A 128 26.51 6.33 -26.41
CA ASN A 128 25.73 7.52 -26.74
C ASN A 128 24.95 8.07 -25.51
N VAL A 129 25.11 7.46 -24.30
CA VAL A 129 24.44 7.91 -23.09
C VAL A 129 25.49 8.41 -22.09
N PHE A 130 25.21 9.53 -21.44
CA PHE A 130 26.10 10.12 -20.44
C PHE A 130 25.31 10.71 -19.27
N SER A 131 25.96 10.83 -18.14
CA SER A 131 25.46 11.54 -16.96
C SER A 131 26.11 12.93 -16.92
N GLY A 132 25.29 13.97 -16.76
CA GLY A 132 25.80 15.34 -16.71
C GLY A 132 24.71 16.38 -16.59
N LYS A 133 25.13 17.67 -16.56
CA LYS A 133 24.24 18.83 -16.53
C LYS A 133 24.19 19.47 -17.92
N VAL A 134 22.98 19.55 -18.50
CA VAL A 134 22.74 20.18 -19.80
C VAL A 134 21.64 21.22 -19.67
N LYS A 135 21.90 22.46 -20.08
CA LYS A 135 20.97 23.60 -19.96
C LYS A 135 20.37 23.71 -18.55
N GLY A 136 21.22 23.59 -17.52
CA GLY A 136 20.78 23.70 -16.12
C GLY A 136 20.18 22.41 -15.50
N VAL A 137 19.83 21.40 -16.30
CA VAL A 137 19.20 20.16 -15.84
C VAL A 137 20.24 19.05 -15.67
N ALA A 138 20.45 18.62 -14.43
CA ALA A 138 21.29 17.47 -14.09
C ALA A 138 20.52 16.16 -14.31
N GLY A 139 21.12 15.21 -15.05
CA GLY A 139 20.42 13.96 -15.34
C GLY A 139 21.22 13.01 -16.23
N VAL A 140 20.53 12.03 -16.75
CA VAL A 140 21.03 11.08 -17.75
C VAL A 140 20.50 11.46 -19.13
N TRP A 141 21.41 11.67 -20.04
CA TRP A 141 21.14 12.18 -21.36
C TRP A 141 21.59 11.19 -22.43
N GLN A 142 20.83 11.08 -23.49
CA GLN A 142 21.16 10.27 -24.66
C GLN A 142 21.42 11.20 -25.85
N ARG A 143 22.58 11.02 -26.46
CA ARG A 143 22.90 11.66 -27.77
C ARG A 143 22.08 10.97 -28.86
N PRO A 144 21.60 11.70 -29.86
CA PRO A 144 20.91 11.11 -30.98
C PRO A 144 21.84 10.14 -31.74
N ASP A 145 21.28 9.02 -32.16
CA ASP A 145 21.99 8.07 -32.99
C ASP A 145 22.19 8.68 -34.38
N ARG A 146 23.37 8.46 -34.95
CA ARG A 146 23.57 8.69 -36.35
C ARG A 146 22.89 7.54 -37.09
N GLY A 147 21.88 7.83 -37.87
CA GLY A 147 21.23 6.83 -38.70
C GLY A 147 22.26 6.03 -39.52
N ARG A 148 21.94 4.79 -39.91
CA ARG A 148 22.69 4.04 -40.89
C ARG A 148 22.20 4.43 -42.26
N ARG A 149 23.13 4.58 -43.26
CA ARG A 149 22.80 4.70 -44.67
C ARG A 149 22.31 3.33 -45.18
N ARG A 150 21.70 3.34 -46.38
CA ARG A 150 21.20 2.12 -47.04
C ARG A 150 22.31 1.09 -47.30
N ASP A 151 23.54 1.55 -47.47
CA ASP A 151 24.77 0.76 -47.65
C ASP A 151 25.35 0.21 -46.34
N GLY A 152 24.66 0.38 -45.19
CA GLY A 152 25.09 -0.05 -43.88
C GLY A 152 26.13 0.88 -43.22
N THR A 153 26.63 1.90 -43.90
CA THR A 153 27.60 2.85 -43.38
C THR A 153 26.95 3.84 -42.39
N ARG A 154 27.79 4.51 -41.60
CA ARG A 154 27.34 5.47 -40.59
C ARG A 154 26.77 6.73 -41.27
N GLY A 155 25.50 7.02 -41.09
CA GLY A 155 24.85 8.20 -41.60
C GLY A 155 25.44 9.50 -41.06
N THR A 156 25.43 10.56 -41.88
CA THR A 156 25.94 11.88 -41.52
C THR A 156 24.91 12.73 -40.78
N LYS A 157 23.62 12.52 -41.02
CA LYS A 157 22.54 13.28 -40.39
C LYS A 157 22.30 12.77 -38.97
N ARG A 158 22.54 13.62 -37.94
CA ARG A 158 22.11 13.40 -36.59
C ARG A 158 20.67 13.88 -36.43
N ALA A 159 19.82 13.11 -35.78
CA ALA A 159 18.58 13.65 -35.26
C ALA A 159 18.91 14.84 -34.33
N LYS A 160 18.18 15.93 -34.46
CA LYS A 160 18.43 17.13 -33.63
C LYS A 160 18.06 16.88 -32.16
N GLY A 161 18.94 17.30 -31.27
CA GLY A 161 18.66 17.38 -29.83
C GLY A 161 19.14 16.19 -29.01
N LEU A 162 19.26 16.42 -27.70
CA LEU A 162 19.55 15.43 -26.68
C LEU A 162 18.24 14.92 -26.08
N LYS A 163 18.15 13.62 -25.86
CA LYS A 163 17.00 13.05 -25.15
C LYS A 163 17.33 12.91 -23.65
N LEU A 164 16.53 13.53 -22.78
CA LEU A 164 16.62 13.36 -21.34
C LEU A 164 15.96 12.02 -20.96
N LEU A 165 16.74 11.11 -20.39
CA LEU A 165 16.24 9.81 -19.93
C LEU A 165 15.77 9.85 -18.49
N ALA A 166 16.53 10.52 -17.61
CA ALA A 166 16.18 10.67 -16.21
C ALA A 166 16.76 11.98 -15.65
N VAL A 167 16.05 12.59 -14.71
CA VAL A 167 16.47 13.81 -13.99
C VAL A 167 17.00 13.42 -12.62
N TYR A 168 18.04 14.11 -12.16
CA TYR A 168 18.55 14.08 -10.80
C TYR A 168 17.94 15.21 -9.98
N LYS A 169 17.20 14.87 -8.91
CA LYS A 169 16.64 15.85 -7.99
C LYS A 169 17.18 15.64 -6.57
N SER A 170 17.45 16.70 -5.84
CA SER A 170 17.81 16.64 -4.42
C SER A 170 16.64 16.17 -3.56
N ALA A 171 15.43 16.58 -3.95
CA ALA A 171 14.19 16.25 -3.28
C ALA A 171 13.02 16.11 -4.26
N VAL A 172 12.02 15.31 -3.90
CA VAL A 172 10.75 15.15 -4.64
C VAL A 172 9.61 15.26 -3.65
N LYS A 173 8.68 16.19 -3.91
CA LYS A 173 7.46 16.38 -3.11
C LYS A 173 6.39 15.40 -3.56
N TYR A 174 5.71 14.79 -2.60
CA TYR A 174 4.58 13.88 -2.80
C TYR A 174 3.32 14.50 -2.23
N SER A 175 2.23 14.42 -2.96
CA SER A 175 0.90 14.74 -2.45
C SER A 175 0.23 13.47 -1.93
N PRO A 176 -0.57 13.54 -0.85
CA PRO A 176 -1.30 12.38 -0.35
C PRO A 176 -2.34 11.92 -1.38
N ARG A 177 -2.27 10.66 -1.76
CA ARG A 177 -3.22 10.02 -2.71
C ARG A 177 -3.89 8.81 -2.09
N LEU A 178 -3.18 8.06 -1.26
CA LEU A 178 -3.66 6.84 -0.62
C LEU A 178 -4.52 7.21 0.60
N LYS A 179 -5.84 7.03 0.48
CA LYS A 179 -6.82 7.34 1.52
C LYS A 179 -7.04 6.17 2.50
N PHE A 180 -5.97 5.46 2.86
CA PHE A 180 -6.01 4.24 3.67
C PHE A 180 -6.71 4.46 5.02
N GLU A 181 -6.22 5.39 5.84
CA GLU A 181 -6.76 5.60 7.19
C GLU A 181 -8.21 6.03 7.19
N THR A 182 -8.59 6.91 6.28
CA THR A 182 -9.96 7.42 6.20
C THR A 182 -10.94 6.31 5.86
N ARG A 183 -10.64 5.48 4.85
CA ARG A 183 -11.49 4.35 4.48
C ARG A 183 -11.56 3.30 5.58
N ALA A 184 -10.41 2.96 6.17
CA ALA A 184 -10.35 1.98 7.24
C ALA A 184 -11.17 2.42 8.47
N LYS A 185 -11.07 3.70 8.87
CA LYS A 185 -11.86 4.26 9.98
C LYS A 185 -13.35 4.22 9.70
N VAL A 186 -13.78 4.66 8.52
CA VAL A 186 -15.20 4.65 8.13
C VAL A 186 -15.75 3.22 8.12
N LEU A 187 -15.02 2.27 7.56
CA LEU A 187 -15.46 0.88 7.51
C LEU A 187 -15.49 0.26 8.92
N ALA A 188 -14.46 0.49 9.72
CA ALA A 188 -14.40 -0.02 11.09
C ALA A 188 -15.56 0.49 11.95
N SER A 189 -15.81 1.81 11.96
CA SER A 189 -16.88 2.38 12.78
C SER A 189 -18.28 1.91 12.35
N ARG A 190 -18.48 1.61 11.06
CA ARG A 190 -19.76 1.12 10.56
C ARG A 190 -19.99 -0.37 10.85
N GLU A 191 -18.95 -1.19 10.69
CA GLU A 191 -19.12 -2.65 10.64
C GLU A 191 -18.81 -3.35 11.97
N ILE A 192 -18.07 -2.70 12.91
CA ILE A 192 -17.58 -3.39 14.12
C ILE A 192 -18.71 -3.82 15.06
N GLY A 193 -19.69 -2.96 15.29
CA GLY A 193 -20.85 -3.27 16.13
C GLY A 193 -21.70 -4.43 15.59
N PRO A 194 -22.18 -4.32 14.34
CA PRO A 194 -22.91 -5.41 13.68
C PRO A 194 -22.14 -6.73 13.61
N ALA A 195 -20.83 -6.72 13.35
CA ALA A 195 -20.02 -7.93 13.30
C ALA A 195 -19.91 -8.61 14.67
N ILE A 196 -19.67 -7.84 15.74
CA ILE A 196 -19.63 -8.40 17.11
C ILE A 196 -20.98 -8.96 17.49
N ALA A 197 -22.08 -8.22 17.25
CA ALA A 197 -23.43 -8.68 17.57
C ALA A 197 -23.79 -9.99 16.87
N LYS A 198 -23.45 -10.12 15.57
CA LYS A 198 -23.63 -11.34 14.78
C LYS A 198 -22.91 -12.54 15.42
N HIS A 199 -21.65 -12.37 15.77
CA HIS A 199 -20.86 -13.44 16.37
C HIS A 199 -21.29 -13.76 17.80
N LEU A 200 -21.74 -12.77 18.57
CA LEU A 200 -22.28 -13.00 19.90
C LEU A 200 -23.59 -13.81 19.85
N ALA A 201 -24.51 -13.44 18.97
CA ALA A 201 -25.75 -14.20 18.77
C ALA A 201 -25.46 -15.65 18.38
N TYR A 202 -24.50 -15.89 17.49
CA TYR A 202 -24.06 -17.22 17.12
C TYR A 202 -23.44 -17.99 18.32
N ALA A 203 -22.53 -17.33 19.06
CA ALA A 203 -21.86 -17.95 20.20
C ALA A 203 -22.85 -18.34 21.32
N VAL A 204 -23.82 -17.48 21.62
CA VAL A 204 -24.87 -17.76 22.62
C VAL A 204 -25.78 -18.91 22.18
N LYS A 205 -26.13 -18.97 20.88
CA LYS A 205 -26.95 -20.05 20.31
C LYS A 205 -26.24 -21.40 20.35
N THR A 206 -24.92 -21.43 20.16
CA THR A 206 -24.10 -22.64 20.09
C THR A 206 -23.44 -23.02 21.42
N ALA A 207 -23.51 -22.16 22.45
CA ALA A 207 -23.02 -22.48 23.78
C ALA A 207 -23.85 -23.60 24.38
N ARG A 208 -23.21 -24.72 24.64
CA ARG A 208 -23.75 -25.87 25.37
C ARG A 208 -23.47 -25.72 26.86
#